data_d0d63b0193517fe243f939ff6ee65746
#
_entry.id   d0d63b0193517fe243f939ff6ee65746
#
_cell.length_a   1.000
_cell.length_b   1.000
_cell.length_c   1.000
_cell.angle_alpha   90.00
_cell.angle_beta   90.00
_cell.angle_gamma   90.00
#
_symmetry.space_group_name_H-M   'P 1'
#
loop_
_entity.id
_entity.type
_entity.pdbx_description
1 polymer ?
#
loop_
_entity_poly.entity_id
_entity_poly.type
_entity_poly.pdbx_seq_one_letter_code
_entity_poly.pdbx_strand_id
1 'polypeptide(L)'
;YGRVDGERGVHKAPANEIVRGALGLKYNVSKGEQDLLNPKGINAIRFMNGAIRIWGARTLSTDPSWRYINVRRLFIMVETSIERATQWVVFEPNDHRLWKRVQRTISSFLTLLWRTGALMGTAPEQSFYVKCDAETNPPEVIDAGQLVCEIGLAPVKPAEFVIFRIGQMAAGGGVEE
;
A
#
# COMPACT_ATOMS: atom_id res chain seq x y z
N TYR A 1 -11.85 8.87 -2.82
CA TYR A 1 -10.91 8.16 -1.93
C TYR A 1 -11.54 7.94 -0.55
N GLY A 2 -11.96 8.98 0.19
CA GLY A 2 -12.43 8.88 1.58
C GLY A 2 -13.46 7.79 1.86
N ARG A 3 -14.41 7.54 0.94
CA ARG A 3 -15.37 6.45 1.07
C ARG A 3 -14.69 5.07 1.08
N VAL A 4 -13.78 4.83 0.14
CA VAL A 4 -13.03 3.56 0.05
C VAL A 4 -12.14 3.35 1.27
N ASP A 5 -11.51 4.43 1.75
CA ASP A 5 -10.68 4.39 2.96
C ASP A 5 -11.49 4.01 4.20
N GLY A 6 -12.72 4.56 4.34
CA GLY A 6 -13.60 4.23 5.46
C GLY A 6 -14.23 2.84 5.40
N GLU A 7 -14.55 2.35 4.18
CA GLU A 7 -15.21 1.06 3.99
C GLU A 7 -14.21 -0.12 3.90
N ARG A 8 -13.04 0.10 3.31
CA ARG A 8 -12.08 -0.95 2.93
C ARG A 8 -10.65 -0.74 3.42
N GLY A 9 -10.32 0.48 3.87
CA GLY A 9 -8.96 0.88 4.26
C GLY A 9 -8.14 1.48 3.11
N VAL A 10 -7.10 2.23 3.49
CA VAL A 10 -6.21 2.97 2.56
C VAL A 10 -5.45 2.05 1.61
N HIS A 11 -5.20 0.80 2.01
CA HIS A 11 -4.50 -0.21 1.21
C HIS A 11 -5.32 -0.70 0.00
N LYS A 12 -6.64 -0.52 -0.01
CA LYS A 12 -7.48 -0.84 -1.18
C LYS A 12 -7.23 0.18 -2.28
N ALA A 13 -6.85 -0.30 -3.48
CA ALA A 13 -6.71 0.57 -4.64
C ALA A 13 -8.06 1.25 -4.95
N PRO A 14 -8.10 2.59 -5.10
CA PRO A 14 -9.34 3.35 -5.31
C PRO A 14 -9.80 3.30 -6.77
N ALA A 15 -9.82 2.10 -7.34
CA ALA A 15 -10.22 1.82 -8.72
C ALA A 15 -11.32 0.75 -8.75
N ASN A 16 -12.01 0.66 -9.88
CA ASN A 16 -13.25 -0.08 -10.08
C ASN A 16 -14.38 0.40 -9.13
N GLU A 17 -14.33 1.68 -8.81
CA GLU A 17 -15.29 2.34 -7.91
C GLU A 17 -16.25 3.24 -8.69
N ILE A 18 -17.52 3.21 -8.31
CA ILE A 18 -18.57 4.05 -8.93
C ILE A 18 -18.37 5.51 -8.53
N VAL A 19 -18.42 6.39 -9.50
CA VAL A 19 -18.42 7.84 -9.29
C VAL A 19 -19.87 8.25 -8.99
N ARG A 20 -20.19 8.47 -7.72
CA ARG A 20 -21.53 8.89 -7.28
C ARG A 20 -21.78 10.34 -7.68
N GLY A 21 -23.02 10.62 -8.12
CA GLY A 21 -23.45 11.97 -8.52
C GLY A 21 -23.00 12.40 -9.92
N ALA A 22 -22.26 11.59 -10.66
CA ALA A 22 -21.95 11.85 -12.06
C ALA A 22 -23.14 11.49 -12.94
N LEU A 23 -23.63 12.46 -13.73
CA LEU A 23 -24.76 12.28 -14.65
C LEU A 23 -24.33 11.74 -16.02
N GLY A 24 -23.08 11.93 -16.40
CA GLY A 24 -22.55 11.51 -17.69
C GLY A 24 -21.04 11.78 -17.80
N LEU A 25 -20.48 11.33 -18.91
CA LEU A 25 -19.10 11.61 -19.30
C LEU A 25 -19.12 12.52 -20.53
N LYS A 26 -18.25 13.53 -20.53
CA LYS A 26 -18.03 14.35 -21.74
C LYS A 26 -17.44 13.53 -22.87
N TYR A 27 -16.58 12.56 -22.51
CA TYR A 27 -15.90 11.67 -23.41
C TYR A 27 -15.78 10.27 -22.78
N ASN A 28 -16.17 9.24 -23.51
CA ASN A 28 -16.08 7.86 -23.02
C ASN A 28 -14.85 7.18 -23.64
N VAL A 29 -13.84 6.94 -22.82
CA VAL A 29 -12.59 6.29 -23.23
C VAL A 29 -12.87 4.82 -23.59
N SER A 30 -12.49 4.40 -24.80
CA SER A 30 -12.57 3.01 -25.24
C SER A 30 -11.50 2.13 -24.58
N LYS A 31 -11.62 0.79 -24.76
CA LYS A 31 -10.60 -0.13 -24.25
C LYS A 31 -9.23 0.13 -24.89
N GLY A 32 -9.18 0.33 -26.24
CA GLY A 32 -7.91 0.59 -26.95
C GLY A 32 -7.24 1.88 -26.49
N GLU A 33 -8.00 2.94 -26.27
CA GLU A 33 -7.46 4.18 -25.69
C GLU A 33 -6.94 3.99 -24.27
N GLN A 34 -7.68 3.22 -23.44
CA GLN A 34 -7.22 2.86 -22.09
C GLN A 34 -5.89 2.12 -22.11
N ASP A 35 -5.70 1.21 -23.05
CA ASP A 35 -4.46 0.43 -23.17
C ASP A 35 -3.25 1.31 -23.51
N LEU A 36 -3.48 2.48 -24.14
CA LEU A 36 -2.45 3.50 -24.40
C LEU A 36 -2.22 4.45 -23.21
N LEU A 37 -3.27 4.73 -22.44
CA LEU A 37 -3.24 5.68 -21.32
C LEU A 37 -2.67 5.07 -20.04
N ASN A 38 -3.04 3.84 -19.74
CA ASN A 38 -2.69 3.17 -18.50
C ASN A 38 -1.17 3.01 -18.28
N PRO A 39 -0.35 2.64 -19.31
CA PRO A 39 1.10 2.60 -19.15
C PRO A 39 1.73 3.95 -18.81
N LYS A 40 1.06 5.06 -19.16
CA LYS A 40 1.48 6.43 -18.85
C LYS A 40 1.03 6.92 -17.49
N GLY A 41 0.39 6.06 -16.68
CA GLY A 41 -0.12 6.41 -15.36
C GLY A 41 -1.41 7.24 -15.38
N ILE A 42 -2.12 7.29 -16.52
CA ILE A 42 -3.37 8.03 -16.66
C ILE A 42 -4.54 7.13 -16.26
N ASN A 43 -5.22 7.48 -15.19
CA ASN A 43 -6.34 6.75 -14.65
C ASN A 43 -7.64 7.29 -15.26
N ALA A 44 -8.21 6.59 -16.23
CA ALA A 44 -9.41 7.02 -16.92
C ALA A 44 -10.68 6.81 -16.07
N ILE A 45 -11.68 7.69 -16.28
CA ILE A 45 -13.04 7.48 -15.81
C ILE A 45 -13.86 7.01 -17.01
N ARG A 46 -14.53 5.86 -16.88
CA ARG A 46 -15.22 5.19 -17.97
C ARG A 46 -16.61 4.78 -17.60
N PHE A 47 -17.51 4.74 -18.59
CA PHE A 47 -18.81 4.09 -18.44
C PHE A 47 -18.65 2.58 -18.70
N MET A 48 -18.90 1.77 -17.70
CA MET A 48 -18.74 0.31 -17.75
C MET A 48 -19.79 -0.36 -16.88
N ASN A 49 -20.41 -1.42 -17.43
CA ASN A 49 -21.39 -2.23 -16.71
C ASN A 49 -22.51 -1.38 -16.06
N GLY A 50 -23.07 -0.44 -16.82
CA GLY A 50 -24.17 0.41 -16.40
C GLY A 50 -23.82 1.54 -15.42
N ALA A 51 -22.53 1.79 -15.15
CA ALA A 51 -22.11 2.83 -14.23
C ALA A 51 -20.82 3.55 -14.69
N ILE A 52 -20.67 4.80 -14.23
CA ILE A 52 -19.44 5.56 -14.40
C ILE A 52 -18.47 5.12 -13.30
N ARG A 53 -17.29 4.60 -13.70
CA ARG A 53 -16.28 4.05 -12.79
C ARG A 53 -14.91 4.67 -13.02
N ILE A 54 -14.16 4.80 -11.92
CA ILE A 54 -12.72 5.06 -11.96
C ILE A 54 -12.04 3.77 -12.40
N TRP A 55 -11.29 3.83 -13.52
CA TRP A 55 -10.68 2.64 -14.12
C TRP A 55 -9.16 2.79 -14.22
N GLY A 56 -8.51 2.85 -13.08
CA GLY A 56 -7.05 2.93 -12.93
C GLY A 56 -6.67 3.39 -11.54
N ALA A 57 -5.51 2.95 -11.08
CA ALA A 57 -4.96 3.29 -9.76
C ALA A 57 -3.43 3.44 -9.81
N ARG A 58 -2.89 3.94 -10.91
CA ARG A 58 -1.46 4.19 -11.07
C ARG A 58 -1.07 5.60 -10.67
N THR A 59 0.13 5.75 -10.18
CA THR A 59 0.82 7.04 -10.02
C THR A 59 1.53 7.41 -11.33
N LEU A 60 2.11 8.60 -11.37
CA LEU A 60 3.00 9.02 -12.47
C LEU A 60 4.47 8.62 -12.22
N SER A 61 4.76 7.87 -11.16
CA SER A 61 6.11 7.40 -10.85
C SER A 61 6.61 6.41 -11.91
N THR A 62 7.86 6.57 -12.31
CA THR A 62 8.58 5.62 -13.15
C THR A 62 9.13 4.43 -12.35
N ASP A 63 9.24 4.57 -11.02
CA ASP A 63 9.65 3.49 -10.12
C ASP A 63 8.52 2.48 -9.92
N PRO A 64 8.72 1.18 -10.28
CA PRO A 64 7.74 0.13 -10.09
C PRO A 64 7.28 -0.05 -8.63
N SER A 65 8.11 0.31 -7.66
CA SER A 65 7.77 0.23 -6.23
C SER A 65 6.64 1.19 -5.87
N TRP A 66 6.58 2.34 -6.53
CA TRP A 66 5.62 3.41 -6.31
C TRP A 66 4.54 3.51 -7.40
N ARG A 67 4.40 2.47 -8.20
CA ARG A 67 3.46 2.46 -9.33
C ARG A 67 2.00 2.68 -8.91
N TYR A 68 1.58 2.18 -7.75
CA TYR A 68 0.17 2.18 -7.34
C TYR A 68 -0.15 3.22 -6.28
N ILE A 69 -1.29 3.89 -6.46
CA ILE A 69 -1.77 4.94 -5.58
C ILE A 69 -1.99 4.42 -4.14
N ASN A 70 -2.56 3.23 -3.98
CA ASN A 70 -2.78 2.65 -2.66
C ASN A 70 -1.49 2.41 -1.89
N VAL A 71 -0.42 1.99 -2.58
CA VAL A 71 0.90 1.81 -1.97
C VAL A 71 1.42 3.16 -1.45
N ARG A 72 1.47 4.19 -2.29
CA ARG A 72 1.96 5.51 -1.87
C ARG A 72 1.14 6.10 -0.72
N ARG A 73 -0.19 5.99 -0.79
CA ARG A 73 -1.09 6.48 0.26
C ARG A 73 -0.94 5.70 1.58
N LEU A 74 -0.72 4.38 1.50
CA LEU A 74 -0.44 3.55 2.66
C LEU A 74 0.82 4.04 3.38
N PHE A 75 1.90 4.29 2.65
CA PHE A 75 3.15 4.81 3.23
C PHE A 75 2.94 6.17 3.89
N ILE A 76 2.26 7.11 3.23
CA ILE A 76 1.94 8.42 3.81
C ILE A 76 1.15 8.28 5.12
N MET A 77 0.18 7.37 5.16
CA MET A 77 -0.62 7.11 6.35
C MET A 77 0.25 6.51 7.49
N VAL A 78 1.12 5.56 7.16
CA VAL A 78 2.03 4.93 8.13
C VAL A 78 3.03 5.96 8.66
N GLU A 79 3.70 6.72 7.78
CA GLU A 79 4.65 7.77 8.14
C GLU A 79 4.01 8.78 9.12
N THR A 80 2.85 9.34 8.74
CA THR A 80 2.14 10.31 9.59
C THR A 80 1.67 9.71 10.92
N SER A 81 1.24 8.44 10.91
CA SER A 81 0.77 7.76 12.13
C SER A 81 1.91 7.49 13.10
N ILE A 82 3.06 7.04 12.58
CA ILE A 82 4.27 6.79 13.40
C ILE A 82 4.80 8.12 13.96
N GLU A 83 4.92 9.16 13.14
CA GLU A 83 5.35 10.49 13.57
C GLU A 83 4.51 10.98 14.76
N ARG A 84 3.18 10.92 14.64
CA ARG A 84 2.27 11.33 15.72
C ARG A 84 2.40 10.45 16.97
N ALA A 85 2.53 9.13 16.78
CA ALA A 85 2.61 8.17 17.88
C ALA A 85 3.96 8.21 18.61
N THR A 86 5.00 8.80 18.01
CA THR A 86 6.36 8.86 18.58
C THR A 86 6.75 10.25 19.07
N GLN A 87 5.87 11.24 19.06
CA GLN A 87 6.16 12.59 19.57
C GLN A 87 6.67 12.61 21.04
N TRP A 88 6.23 11.66 21.85
CA TRP A 88 6.67 11.52 23.24
C TRP A 88 8.15 11.13 23.40
N VAL A 89 8.81 10.70 22.29
CA VAL A 89 10.23 10.30 22.30
C VAL A 89 11.15 11.52 22.42
N VAL A 90 10.68 12.69 21.97
CA VAL A 90 11.47 13.91 21.91
C VAL A 90 11.85 14.34 23.35
N PHE A 91 13.14 14.57 23.57
CA PHE A 91 13.77 14.88 24.85
C PHE A 91 13.79 13.74 25.90
N GLU A 92 13.38 12.52 25.54
CA GLU A 92 13.63 11.35 26.40
C GLU A 92 15.11 10.96 26.39
N PRO A 93 15.64 10.35 27.47
CA PRO A 93 17.01 9.81 27.48
C PRO A 93 17.22 8.81 26.35
N ASN A 94 18.21 9.06 25.48
CA ASN A 94 18.49 8.26 24.30
C ASN A 94 19.31 7.01 24.66
N ASP A 95 18.62 5.99 25.15
CA ASP A 95 19.20 4.73 25.63
C ASP A 95 18.50 3.50 25.02
N HIS A 96 19.06 2.33 25.31
CA HIS A 96 18.51 1.06 24.86
C HIS A 96 17.06 0.80 25.32
N ARG A 97 16.62 1.36 26.46
CA ARG A 97 15.25 1.22 26.96
C ARG A 97 14.28 2.00 26.08
N LEU A 98 14.67 3.22 25.71
CA LEU A 98 13.91 4.06 24.78
C LEU A 98 13.77 3.36 23.43
N TRP A 99 14.87 2.84 22.86
CA TRP A 99 14.83 2.15 21.54
C TRP A 99 13.88 0.95 21.57
N LYS A 100 13.93 0.12 22.59
CA LYS A 100 13.02 -1.02 22.75
C LYS A 100 11.55 -0.60 22.90
N ARG A 101 11.29 0.52 23.54
CA ARG A 101 9.94 1.07 23.69
C ARG A 101 9.41 1.60 22.36
N VAL A 102 10.22 2.32 21.60
CA VAL A 102 9.90 2.80 20.24
C VAL A 102 9.63 1.61 19.32
N GLN A 103 10.55 0.65 19.28
CA GLN A 103 10.42 -0.56 18.46
C GLN A 103 9.10 -1.30 18.76
N ARG A 104 8.77 -1.48 20.04
CA ARG A 104 7.53 -2.15 20.44
C ARG A 104 6.28 -1.39 20.01
N THR A 105 6.27 -0.06 20.20
CA THR A 105 5.15 0.79 19.82
C THR A 105 4.87 0.71 18.33
N ILE A 106 5.92 0.84 17.48
CA ILE A 106 5.80 0.75 16.04
C ILE A 106 5.41 -0.65 15.60
N SER A 107 6.03 -1.71 16.14
CA SER A 107 5.70 -3.10 15.79
C SER A 107 4.26 -3.45 16.14
N SER A 108 3.74 -2.96 17.26
CA SER A 108 2.32 -3.18 17.64
C SER A 108 1.37 -2.53 16.64
N PHE A 109 1.66 -1.31 16.20
CA PHE A 109 0.88 -0.62 15.16
C PHE A 109 0.93 -1.35 13.81
N LEU A 110 2.12 -1.77 13.38
CA LEU A 110 2.30 -2.47 12.10
C LEU A 110 1.68 -3.88 12.12
N THR A 111 1.69 -4.57 13.27
CA THR A 111 0.98 -5.83 13.46
C THR A 111 -0.53 -5.65 13.30
N LEU A 112 -1.10 -4.57 13.85
CA LEU A 112 -2.50 -4.26 13.64
C LEU A 112 -2.80 -4.00 12.17
N LEU A 113 -1.95 -3.23 11.49
CA LEU A 113 -2.06 -2.93 10.06
C LEU A 113 -1.97 -4.19 9.20
N TRP A 114 -1.07 -5.12 9.52
CA TRP A 114 -0.97 -6.42 8.86
C TRP A 114 -2.26 -7.24 9.03
N ARG A 115 -2.85 -7.28 10.23
CA ARG A 115 -4.11 -7.98 10.49
C ARG A 115 -5.29 -7.45 9.67
N THR A 116 -5.26 -6.19 9.27
CA THR A 116 -6.27 -5.62 8.36
C THR A 116 -6.08 -6.03 6.89
N GLY A 117 -5.03 -6.79 6.57
CA GLY A 117 -4.69 -7.19 5.20
C GLY A 117 -4.01 -6.10 4.37
N ALA A 118 -3.48 -5.06 5.01
CA ALA A 118 -2.78 -3.97 4.31
C ALA A 118 -1.34 -4.33 3.91
N LEU A 119 -0.77 -5.32 4.57
CA LEU A 119 0.58 -5.82 4.29
C LEU A 119 0.52 -7.26 3.82
N MET A 120 1.47 -7.65 2.95
CA MET A 120 1.64 -9.01 2.47
C MET A 120 2.35 -9.87 3.52
N GLY A 121 2.24 -11.19 3.37
CA GLY A 121 2.90 -12.17 4.23
C GLY A 121 1.93 -12.91 5.14
N THR A 122 2.24 -14.18 5.43
CA THR A 122 1.43 -15.07 6.30
C THR A 122 1.76 -14.87 7.78
N ALA A 123 2.88 -14.20 8.08
CA ALA A 123 3.33 -13.88 9.42
C ALA A 123 3.85 -12.43 9.46
N PRO A 124 3.80 -11.76 10.64
CA PRO A 124 4.29 -10.39 10.78
C PRO A 124 5.73 -10.18 10.32
N GLU A 125 6.61 -11.15 10.58
CA GLU A 125 8.03 -11.11 10.25
C GLU A 125 8.30 -11.08 8.74
N GLN A 126 7.34 -11.54 7.93
CA GLN A 126 7.38 -11.50 6.47
C GLN A 126 6.80 -10.20 5.90
N SER A 127 6.10 -9.45 6.73
CA SER A 127 5.26 -8.31 6.34
C SER A 127 5.92 -6.97 6.60
N PHE A 128 6.71 -6.89 7.67
CA PHE A 128 7.44 -5.71 8.06
C PHE A 128 8.62 -6.04 8.97
N TYR A 129 9.56 -5.10 9.06
CA TYR A 129 10.57 -5.10 10.11
C TYR A 129 10.69 -3.72 10.75
N VAL A 130 11.12 -3.69 12.01
CA VAL A 130 11.42 -2.46 12.76
C VAL A 130 12.76 -2.68 13.45
N LYS A 131 13.76 -1.89 13.07
CA LYS A 131 15.10 -1.94 13.63
C LYS A 131 15.38 -0.62 14.35
N CYS A 132 15.59 -0.71 15.64
CA CYS A 132 15.96 0.41 16.49
C CYS A 132 16.86 -0.14 17.60
N ASP A 133 18.16 -0.11 17.37
CA ASP A 133 19.19 -0.74 18.21
C ASP A 133 20.52 0.01 18.15
N ALA A 134 21.59 -0.57 18.68
CA ALA A 134 22.92 0.04 18.67
C ALA A 134 23.56 0.17 17.28
N GLU A 135 23.11 -0.62 16.28
CA GLU A 135 23.60 -0.47 14.91
C GLU A 135 23.00 0.74 14.23
N THR A 136 21.71 1.03 14.48
CA THR A 136 21.04 2.22 13.94
C THR A 136 21.35 3.48 14.76
N ASN A 137 21.79 3.33 16.02
CA ASN A 137 22.09 4.43 16.94
C ASN A 137 23.52 4.27 17.52
N PRO A 138 24.58 4.38 16.69
CA PRO A 138 25.95 4.43 17.18
C PRO A 138 26.20 5.72 17.96
N PRO A 139 27.33 5.82 18.71
CA PRO A 139 27.62 6.99 19.55
C PRO A 139 27.50 8.34 18.83
N GLU A 140 27.93 8.42 17.58
CA GLU A 140 27.87 9.65 16.77
C GLU A 140 26.43 10.14 16.55
N VAL A 141 25.46 9.21 16.37
CA VAL A 141 24.04 9.52 16.21
C VAL A 141 23.45 10.00 17.55
N ILE A 142 23.83 9.36 18.65
CA ILE A 142 23.41 9.73 20.00
C ILE A 142 23.95 11.11 20.37
N ASP A 143 25.23 11.37 20.11
CA ASP A 143 25.88 12.65 20.40
C ASP A 143 25.30 13.80 19.58
N ALA A 144 24.81 13.48 18.36
CA ALA A 144 24.06 14.43 17.53
C ALA A 144 22.62 14.67 18.02
N GLY A 145 22.19 14.02 19.11
CA GLY A 145 20.83 14.13 19.64
C GLY A 145 19.76 13.45 18.77
N GLN A 146 20.16 12.49 17.96
CA GLN A 146 19.28 11.78 17.01
C GLN A 146 18.93 10.39 17.54
N LEU A 147 17.73 9.91 17.16
CA LEU A 147 17.30 8.54 17.30
C LEU A 147 16.86 8.04 15.90
N VAL A 148 17.50 6.99 15.42
CA VAL A 148 17.23 6.39 14.12
C VAL A 148 16.51 5.06 14.32
N CYS A 149 15.35 4.93 13.67
CA CYS A 149 14.57 3.71 13.61
C CYS A 149 14.30 3.38 12.13
N GLU A 150 14.77 2.23 11.67
CA GLU A 150 14.55 1.75 10.32
C GLU A 150 13.30 0.87 10.25
N ILE A 151 12.44 1.12 9.26
CA ILE A 151 11.18 0.40 9.09
C ILE A 151 11.06 -0.04 7.64
N GLY A 152 10.86 -1.33 7.42
CA GLY A 152 10.54 -1.88 6.11
C GLY A 152 9.14 -2.46 6.08
N LEU A 153 8.41 -2.25 4.98
CA LEU A 153 7.04 -2.69 4.80
C LEU A 153 6.89 -3.46 3.48
N ALA A 154 6.07 -4.50 3.49
CA ALA A 154 5.64 -5.23 2.30
C ALA A 154 4.17 -4.90 1.98
N PRO A 155 3.86 -3.82 1.24
CA PRO A 155 2.50 -3.40 0.96
C PRO A 155 1.80 -4.33 -0.01
N VAL A 156 0.48 -4.52 0.14
CA VAL A 156 -0.34 -5.21 -0.86
C VAL A 156 -0.46 -4.37 -2.13
N LYS A 157 -0.34 -5.04 -3.28
CA LYS A 157 -0.52 -4.44 -4.61
C LYS A 157 -1.84 -4.92 -5.21
N PRO A 158 -2.56 -4.09 -6.00
CA PRO A 158 -3.81 -4.50 -6.62
C PRO A 158 -3.55 -5.50 -7.76
N ALA A 159 -4.49 -6.44 -7.95
CA ALA A 159 -4.58 -7.19 -9.20
C ALA A 159 -5.16 -6.25 -10.27
N GLU A 160 -4.33 -5.79 -11.19
CA GLU A 160 -4.73 -4.90 -12.28
C GLU A 160 -5.20 -5.68 -13.51
N PHE A 161 -4.61 -6.85 -13.75
CA PHE A 161 -4.96 -7.73 -14.86
C PHE A 161 -5.32 -9.12 -14.33
N VAL A 162 -6.40 -9.68 -14.88
CA VAL A 162 -6.80 -11.06 -14.62
C VAL A 162 -6.61 -11.85 -15.91
N ILE A 163 -5.74 -12.85 -15.88
CA ILE A 163 -5.42 -13.68 -17.04
C ILE A 163 -5.97 -15.07 -16.79
N PHE A 164 -6.88 -15.51 -17.65
CA PHE A 164 -7.39 -16.88 -17.65
C PHE A 164 -6.69 -17.68 -18.73
N ARG A 165 -6.20 -18.87 -18.37
CA ARG A 165 -5.71 -19.86 -19.33
C ARG A 165 -6.74 -20.97 -19.39
N ILE A 166 -7.44 -21.09 -20.52
CA ILE A 166 -8.49 -22.09 -20.73
C ILE A 166 -7.98 -23.07 -21.78
N GLY A 167 -7.84 -24.34 -21.41
CA GLY A 167 -7.47 -25.44 -22.28
C GLY A 167 -8.66 -26.35 -22.51
N GLN A 168 -8.72 -27.03 -23.68
CA GLN A 168 -9.66 -28.10 -23.92
C GLN A 168 -9.09 -29.40 -23.35
N MET A 169 -9.86 -30.06 -22.53
CA MET A 169 -9.53 -31.40 -22.02
C MET A 169 -10.31 -32.46 -22.80
N ALA A 170 -9.68 -33.59 -23.09
CA ALA A 170 -10.39 -34.78 -23.59
C ALA A 170 -11.26 -35.38 -22.45
N ALA A 171 -12.46 -35.85 -22.76
CA ALA A 171 -13.32 -36.47 -21.77
C ALA A 171 -12.60 -37.70 -21.15
N GLY A 172 -12.32 -37.65 -19.85
CA GLY A 172 -11.64 -38.74 -19.10
C GLY A 172 -10.18 -38.45 -18.73
N GLY A 173 -9.59 -37.33 -19.11
CA GLY A 173 -8.26 -36.91 -18.66
C GLY A 173 -8.31 -36.20 -17.31
N GLY A 174 -7.71 -36.79 -16.27
CA GLY A 174 -7.46 -36.11 -15.01
C GLY A 174 -6.40 -35.03 -15.18
N VAL A 175 -6.49 -33.94 -14.37
CA VAL A 175 -5.43 -32.96 -14.26
C VAL A 175 -4.29 -33.63 -13.48
N GLU A 176 -3.15 -33.88 -14.13
CA GLU A 176 -1.90 -34.09 -13.41
C GLU A 176 -1.40 -32.72 -12.90
N GLU A 177 -1.15 -32.67 -11.57
CA GLU A 177 -0.58 -31.49 -10.89
C GLU A 177 0.87 -31.23 -11.32
#